data_2736ee2c315cb747689f5cd8a4625b48
#
_entry.id   2736ee2c315cb747689f5cd8a4625b48
#
_cell.length_a   1.000
_cell.length_b   1.000
_cell.length_c   1.000
_cell.angle_alpha   90.00
_cell.angle_beta   90.00
_cell.angle_gamma   90.00
#
_symmetry.space_group_name_H-M   'P 1'
#
loop_
_entity.id
_entity.type
_entity.pdbx_description
1 polymer ?
#
loop_
_entity_poly.entity_id
_entity_poly.type
_entity_poly.pdbx_seq_one_letter_code
_entity_poly.pdbx_strand_id
1 'polypeptide(L)'
;GAHTRGWFVGRKRRRARKQTEQALLKLAEGDYQQVEKLMAKNADHAEQPVVNYLLAAEAAQQRGDEARANQHLERAAELAGNDTIPVEITRVRLQLARNENHAARHGVDKLLEVTPRHPEVLRLAEQAYIRTGAWSSLLDIIPSMAKAHVGDEEHRAMLEQQAWIGLMDQARADNGSEGLRNWWKNQSRKTRHQVALQVAMAEHLIECDDHDTAQQIIIDGLKRQYDDRLLLPIPRLKTNNPEQLEKVLRQQIKNVGDRPLLWSTLGQSLMKHGEWQEASLAFRAALKQRPDAYDYAWLADALDRLHKPEEAAAMRRDGLMLTLQNNPPQ
;
A
#
# COMPACT_ATOMS: atom_id res chain seq x y z
N GLY A 1 33.82 -38.71 -42.40
CA GLY A 1 33.31 -37.32 -42.29
C GLY A 1 32.22 -37.14 -41.22
N ALA A 2 31.30 -38.10 -41.00
CA ALA A 2 30.19 -37.94 -40.04
C ALA A 2 30.62 -38.08 -38.57
N HIS A 3 31.55 -39.00 -38.28
CA HIS A 3 32.06 -39.22 -36.91
C HIS A 3 32.93 -38.06 -36.40
N THR A 4 33.68 -37.39 -37.24
CA THR A 4 34.51 -36.25 -36.86
C THR A 4 33.64 -34.98 -36.58
N ARG A 5 32.59 -34.77 -37.34
CA ARG A 5 31.63 -33.67 -37.08
C ARG A 5 30.91 -33.84 -35.76
N GLY A 6 30.44 -35.08 -35.43
CA GLY A 6 29.78 -35.35 -34.16
C GLY A 6 30.70 -35.18 -32.97
N TRP A 7 31.98 -35.51 -33.08
CA TRP A 7 32.95 -35.31 -32.02
C TRP A 7 33.26 -33.84 -31.75
N PHE A 8 33.39 -33.00 -32.80
CA PHE A 8 33.60 -31.57 -32.64
C PHE A 8 32.37 -30.84 -32.04
N VAL A 9 31.17 -31.24 -32.44
CA VAL A 9 29.92 -30.69 -31.87
C VAL A 9 29.79 -31.05 -30.42
N GLY A 10 30.06 -32.32 -30.03
CA GLY A 10 30.04 -32.77 -28.67
C GLY A 10 31.05 -32.06 -27.77
N ARG A 11 32.25 -31.76 -28.33
CA ARG A 11 33.31 -31.05 -27.58
C ARG A 11 32.94 -29.56 -27.34
N LYS A 12 32.30 -28.90 -28.31
CA LYS A 12 31.82 -27.55 -28.19
C LYS A 12 30.69 -27.45 -27.14
N ARG A 13 29.77 -28.42 -27.11
CA ARG A 13 28.70 -28.49 -26.14
C ARG A 13 29.21 -28.71 -24.69
N ARG A 14 30.21 -29.59 -24.51
CA ARG A 14 30.85 -29.78 -23.19
C ARG A 14 31.55 -28.50 -22.70
N ARG A 15 32.23 -27.78 -23.60
CA ARG A 15 32.84 -26.51 -23.25
C ARG A 15 31.83 -25.47 -22.83
N ALA A 16 30.70 -25.36 -23.54
CA ALA A 16 29.62 -24.44 -23.20
C ALA A 16 28.99 -24.77 -21.83
N ARG A 17 28.77 -26.05 -21.53
CA ARG A 17 28.30 -26.48 -20.19
C ARG A 17 29.25 -26.08 -19.08
N LYS A 18 30.55 -26.34 -19.27
CA LYS A 18 31.60 -26.01 -18.30
C LYS A 18 31.66 -24.50 -18.05
N GLN A 19 31.50 -23.70 -19.10
CA GLN A 19 31.42 -22.24 -18.96
C GLN A 19 30.19 -21.78 -18.20
N THR A 20 29.03 -22.41 -18.43
CA THR A 20 27.80 -22.13 -17.70
C THR A 20 27.96 -22.42 -16.22
N GLU A 21 28.54 -23.57 -15.86
CA GLU A 21 28.81 -23.95 -14.47
C GLU A 21 29.75 -22.94 -13.79
N GLN A 22 30.82 -22.53 -14.49
CA GLN A 22 31.75 -21.51 -13.98
C GLN A 22 31.07 -20.16 -13.80
N ALA A 23 30.18 -19.76 -14.72
CA ALA A 23 29.43 -18.52 -14.61
C ALA A 23 28.50 -18.51 -13.41
N LEU A 24 27.84 -19.63 -13.12
CA LEU A 24 26.98 -19.76 -11.94
C LEU A 24 27.76 -19.59 -10.64
N LEU A 25 28.99 -20.14 -10.57
CA LEU A 25 29.89 -19.93 -9.44
C LEU A 25 30.28 -18.47 -9.30
N LYS A 26 30.61 -17.79 -10.39
CA LYS A 26 30.95 -16.37 -10.40
C LYS A 26 29.75 -15.49 -10.02
N LEU A 27 28.54 -15.89 -10.42
CA LEU A 27 27.31 -15.21 -10.00
C LEU A 27 27.15 -15.28 -8.48
N ALA A 28 27.40 -16.43 -7.88
CA ALA A 28 27.37 -16.61 -6.43
C ALA A 28 28.40 -15.73 -5.71
N GLU A 29 29.54 -15.46 -6.33
CA GLU A 29 30.59 -14.56 -5.83
C GLU A 29 30.26 -13.06 -6.08
N GLY A 30 29.23 -12.73 -6.86
CA GLY A 30 28.93 -11.37 -7.26
C GLY A 30 29.87 -10.78 -8.31
N ASP A 31 30.63 -11.64 -9.00
CA ASP A 31 31.57 -11.24 -10.06
C ASP A 31 30.86 -11.15 -11.40
N TYR A 32 30.09 -10.10 -11.57
CA TYR A 32 29.24 -9.89 -12.76
C TYR A 32 30.04 -9.73 -14.06
N GLN A 33 31.25 -9.19 -14.00
CA GLN A 33 32.12 -9.07 -15.17
C GLN A 33 32.47 -10.44 -15.73
N GLN A 34 32.82 -11.39 -14.87
CA GLN A 34 33.13 -12.76 -15.28
C GLN A 34 31.86 -13.51 -15.71
N VAL A 35 30.73 -13.29 -15.05
CA VAL A 35 29.44 -13.87 -15.47
C VAL A 35 29.12 -13.47 -16.89
N GLU A 36 29.18 -12.17 -17.21
CA GLU A 36 28.92 -11.69 -18.57
C GLU A 36 29.87 -12.31 -19.59
N LYS A 37 31.16 -12.27 -19.30
CA LYS A 37 32.18 -12.82 -20.20
C LYS A 37 31.98 -14.30 -20.50
N LEU A 38 31.73 -15.10 -19.46
CA LEU A 38 31.54 -16.54 -19.61
C LEU A 38 30.23 -16.89 -20.31
N MET A 39 29.14 -16.15 -19.99
CA MET A 39 27.84 -16.39 -20.64
C MET A 39 27.82 -15.97 -22.11
N ALA A 40 28.45 -14.86 -22.45
CA ALA A 40 28.50 -14.38 -23.84
C ALA A 40 29.48 -15.17 -24.73
N LYS A 41 30.54 -15.71 -24.14
CA LYS A 41 31.55 -16.46 -24.89
C LYS A 41 30.97 -17.79 -25.38
N ASN A 42 30.96 -17.98 -26.69
CA ASN A 42 30.42 -19.15 -27.37
C ASN A 42 28.93 -19.40 -27.09
N ALA A 43 28.18 -18.35 -26.75
CA ALA A 43 26.75 -18.44 -26.40
C ALA A 43 25.92 -19.06 -27.55
N ASP A 44 26.25 -18.76 -28.79
CA ASP A 44 25.57 -19.31 -29.98
C ASP A 44 25.70 -20.84 -30.07
N HIS A 45 26.68 -21.45 -29.42
CA HIS A 45 26.91 -22.89 -29.39
C HIS A 45 26.39 -23.54 -28.10
N ALA A 46 25.82 -22.78 -27.16
CA ALA A 46 25.21 -23.30 -25.93
C ALA A 46 23.97 -24.12 -26.24
N GLU A 47 23.55 -24.95 -25.29
CA GLU A 47 22.32 -25.71 -25.43
C GLU A 47 21.09 -24.81 -25.49
N GLN A 48 21.13 -23.72 -24.73
CA GLN A 48 20.08 -22.70 -24.71
C GLN A 48 20.70 -21.30 -24.84
N PRO A 49 21.02 -20.88 -26.09
CA PRO A 49 21.67 -19.59 -26.31
C PRO A 49 20.92 -18.40 -25.74
N VAL A 50 19.58 -18.42 -25.76
CA VAL A 50 18.74 -17.36 -25.21
C VAL A 50 19.04 -17.16 -23.72
N VAL A 51 19.12 -18.23 -22.94
CA VAL A 51 19.42 -18.16 -21.51
C VAL A 51 20.79 -17.52 -21.26
N ASN A 52 21.78 -17.91 -22.03
CA ASN A 52 23.13 -17.35 -21.93
C ASN A 52 23.14 -15.83 -22.17
N TYR A 53 22.48 -15.36 -23.22
CA TYR A 53 22.40 -13.94 -23.53
C TYR A 53 21.57 -13.16 -22.51
N LEU A 54 20.50 -13.73 -21.98
CA LEU A 54 19.71 -13.08 -20.93
C LEU A 54 20.51 -12.91 -19.63
N LEU A 55 21.26 -13.93 -19.23
CA LEU A 55 22.15 -13.83 -18.07
C LEU A 55 23.29 -12.84 -18.30
N ALA A 56 23.85 -12.82 -19.50
CA ALA A 56 24.87 -11.83 -19.88
C ALA A 56 24.31 -10.39 -19.83
N ALA A 57 23.07 -10.20 -20.26
CA ALA A 57 22.39 -8.89 -20.22
C ALA A 57 22.21 -8.41 -18.78
N GLU A 58 21.73 -9.27 -17.88
CA GLU A 58 21.55 -8.94 -16.46
C GLU A 58 22.89 -8.66 -15.78
N ALA A 59 23.92 -9.44 -16.07
CA ALA A 59 25.27 -9.22 -15.55
C ALA A 59 25.85 -7.88 -16.01
N ALA A 60 25.70 -7.55 -17.28
CA ALA A 60 26.14 -6.27 -17.83
C ALA A 60 25.41 -5.09 -17.15
N GLN A 61 24.12 -5.23 -16.90
CA GLN A 61 23.32 -4.23 -16.17
C GLN A 61 23.84 -4.04 -14.75
N GLN A 62 24.15 -5.11 -14.05
CA GLN A 62 24.70 -5.05 -12.68
C GLN A 62 26.07 -4.35 -12.64
N ARG A 63 26.87 -4.46 -13.71
CA ARG A 63 28.13 -3.73 -13.85
C ARG A 63 27.95 -2.25 -14.22
N GLY A 64 26.73 -1.84 -14.58
CA GLY A 64 26.45 -0.49 -15.06
C GLY A 64 26.70 -0.28 -16.56
N ASP A 65 26.93 -1.33 -17.32
CA ASP A 65 27.11 -1.25 -18.78
C ASP A 65 25.80 -1.50 -19.53
N GLU A 66 24.97 -0.46 -19.60
CA GLU A 66 23.63 -0.52 -20.21
C GLU A 66 23.69 -0.83 -21.71
N ALA A 67 24.69 -0.31 -22.41
CA ALA A 67 24.83 -0.54 -23.85
C ALA A 67 25.08 -2.03 -24.14
N ARG A 68 25.97 -2.67 -23.41
CA ARG A 68 26.23 -4.10 -23.55
C ARG A 68 25.02 -4.95 -23.10
N ALA A 69 24.36 -4.55 -22.04
CA ALA A 69 23.12 -5.20 -21.61
C ALA A 69 22.07 -5.21 -22.74
N ASN A 70 21.88 -4.10 -23.41
CA ASN A 70 20.99 -3.99 -24.56
C ASN A 70 21.41 -4.87 -25.73
N GLN A 71 22.71 -4.92 -26.05
CA GLN A 71 23.23 -5.78 -27.11
C GLN A 71 22.94 -7.27 -26.83
N HIS A 72 23.18 -7.74 -25.63
CA HIS A 72 22.88 -9.12 -25.23
C HIS A 72 21.40 -9.40 -25.28
N LEU A 73 20.57 -8.47 -24.81
CA LEU A 73 19.11 -8.62 -24.83
C LEU A 73 18.57 -8.73 -26.26
N GLU A 74 19.05 -7.87 -27.18
CA GLU A 74 18.63 -7.92 -28.57
C GLU A 74 19.08 -9.23 -29.25
N ARG A 75 20.26 -9.74 -28.93
CA ARG A 75 20.69 -11.04 -29.43
C ARG A 75 19.80 -12.19 -28.89
N ALA A 76 19.43 -12.14 -27.62
CA ALA A 76 18.47 -13.08 -27.05
C ALA A 76 17.12 -13.02 -27.79
N ALA A 77 16.62 -11.81 -28.07
CA ALA A 77 15.37 -11.61 -28.79
C ALA A 77 15.41 -12.22 -30.20
N GLU A 78 16.50 -12.02 -30.92
CA GLU A 78 16.69 -12.62 -32.27
C GLU A 78 16.61 -14.15 -32.22
N LEU A 79 17.16 -14.77 -31.19
CA LEU A 79 17.23 -16.23 -31.04
C LEU A 79 15.99 -16.87 -30.41
N ALA A 80 15.17 -16.08 -29.76
CA ALA A 80 14.01 -16.59 -28.98
C ALA A 80 12.87 -17.11 -29.88
N GLY A 81 12.77 -16.63 -31.11
CA GLY A 81 11.66 -17.00 -31.99
C GLY A 81 10.31 -16.57 -31.42
N ASN A 82 9.42 -17.54 -31.22
CA ASN A 82 8.08 -17.29 -30.68
C ASN A 82 8.02 -17.27 -29.13
N ASP A 83 9.06 -17.78 -28.45
CA ASP A 83 9.14 -17.78 -26.99
C ASP A 83 9.75 -16.47 -26.49
N THR A 84 8.95 -15.41 -26.54
CA THR A 84 9.38 -14.05 -26.19
C THR A 84 9.25 -13.72 -24.72
N ILE A 85 8.50 -14.50 -23.94
CA ILE A 85 8.20 -14.18 -22.54
C ILE A 85 9.46 -14.00 -21.69
N PRO A 86 10.45 -14.91 -21.67
CA PRO A 86 11.67 -14.71 -20.88
C PRO A 86 12.46 -13.46 -21.30
N VAL A 87 12.48 -13.14 -22.57
CA VAL A 87 13.15 -11.94 -23.10
C VAL A 87 12.45 -10.67 -22.61
N GLU A 88 11.14 -10.63 -22.71
CA GLU A 88 10.36 -9.46 -22.29
C GLU A 88 10.36 -9.28 -20.76
N ILE A 89 10.36 -10.35 -20.00
CA ILE A 89 10.54 -10.29 -18.53
C ILE A 89 11.90 -9.68 -18.19
N THR A 90 12.96 -10.14 -18.85
CA THR A 90 14.30 -9.60 -18.64
C THR A 90 14.38 -8.13 -19.04
N ARG A 91 13.76 -7.75 -20.17
CA ARG A 91 13.68 -6.35 -20.63
C ARG A 91 13.05 -5.46 -19.54
N VAL A 92 11.94 -5.89 -18.97
CA VAL A 92 11.26 -5.13 -17.91
C VAL A 92 12.14 -5.00 -16.66
N ARG A 93 12.83 -6.07 -16.26
CA ARG A 93 13.78 -6.00 -15.12
C ARG A 93 14.85 -4.95 -15.36
N LEU A 94 15.45 -4.91 -16.55
CA LEU A 94 16.46 -3.92 -16.89
C LEU A 94 15.89 -2.50 -16.88
N GLN A 95 14.69 -2.32 -17.43
CA GLN A 95 14.01 -1.02 -17.42
C GLN A 95 13.75 -0.53 -16.00
N LEU A 96 13.26 -1.39 -15.11
CA LEU A 96 13.06 -1.04 -13.71
C LEU A 96 14.36 -0.70 -12.98
N ALA A 97 15.43 -1.45 -13.26
CA ALA A 97 16.75 -1.17 -12.70
C ALA A 97 17.31 0.19 -13.15
N ARG A 98 16.91 0.68 -14.31
CA ARG A 98 17.29 1.97 -14.88
C ARG A 98 16.34 3.10 -14.56
N ASN A 99 15.27 2.84 -13.76
CA ASN A 99 14.18 3.77 -13.52
C ASN A 99 13.43 4.22 -14.79
N GLU A 100 13.44 3.40 -15.81
CA GLU A 100 12.62 3.57 -17.02
C GLU A 100 11.21 3.02 -16.74
N ASN A 101 10.51 3.67 -15.79
CA ASN A 101 9.33 3.12 -15.16
C ASN A 101 8.11 3.04 -16.10
N HIS A 102 7.93 4.03 -16.97
CA HIS A 102 6.82 4.03 -17.94
C HIS A 102 7.01 2.96 -19.01
N ALA A 103 8.24 2.76 -19.49
CA ALA A 103 8.55 1.67 -20.41
C ALA A 103 8.32 0.30 -19.77
N ALA A 104 8.75 0.14 -18.51
CA ALA A 104 8.51 -1.08 -17.72
C ALA A 104 7.01 -1.36 -17.54
N ARG A 105 6.22 -0.34 -17.23
CA ARG A 105 4.75 -0.45 -17.13
C ARG A 105 4.15 -0.94 -18.44
N HIS A 106 4.55 -0.35 -19.56
CA HIS A 106 4.07 -0.77 -20.87
C HIS A 106 4.42 -2.24 -21.17
N GLY A 107 5.62 -2.66 -20.79
CA GLY A 107 6.08 -4.04 -20.94
C GLY A 107 5.26 -5.02 -20.09
N VAL A 108 4.99 -4.70 -18.82
CA VAL A 108 4.18 -5.57 -17.95
C VAL A 108 2.72 -5.63 -18.40
N ASP A 109 2.16 -4.52 -18.91
CA ASP A 109 0.80 -4.52 -19.44
C ASP A 109 0.66 -5.54 -20.57
N LYS A 110 1.62 -5.56 -21.51
CA LYS A 110 1.65 -6.55 -22.59
C LYS A 110 1.86 -7.97 -22.11
N LEU A 111 2.76 -8.16 -21.14
CA LEU A 111 3.03 -9.48 -20.56
C LEU A 111 1.80 -10.05 -19.88
N LEU A 112 1.04 -9.21 -19.15
CA LEU A 112 -0.17 -9.63 -18.46
C LEU A 112 -1.29 -10.05 -19.42
N GLU A 113 -1.35 -9.51 -20.63
CA GLU A 113 -2.31 -9.95 -21.66
C GLU A 113 -2.05 -11.39 -22.07
N VAL A 114 -0.79 -11.81 -22.14
CA VAL A 114 -0.37 -13.14 -22.58
C VAL A 114 -0.29 -14.13 -21.42
N THR A 115 0.19 -13.67 -20.26
CA THR A 115 0.43 -14.51 -19.09
C THR A 115 -0.01 -13.82 -17.80
N PRO A 116 -1.34 -13.75 -17.54
CA PRO A 116 -1.89 -12.95 -16.45
C PRO A 116 -1.64 -13.48 -15.04
N ARG A 117 -1.12 -14.70 -14.92
CA ARG A 117 -0.87 -15.37 -13.61
C ARG A 117 0.59 -15.75 -13.40
N HIS A 118 1.49 -15.26 -14.23
CA HIS A 118 2.91 -15.55 -14.10
C HIS A 118 3.47 -14.83 -12.86
N PRO A 119 4.01 -15.56 -11.86
CA PRO A 119 4.43 -14.94 -10.59
C PRO A 119 5.44 -13.81 -10.77
N GLU A 120 6.45 -13.99 -11.61
CA GLU A 120 7.48 -12.97 -11.84
C GLU A 120 6.91 -11.73 -12.55
N VAL A 121 6.02 -11.93 -13.52
CA VAL A 121 5.35 -10.80 -14.20
C VAL A 121 4.51 -10.00 -13.20
N LEU A 122 3.82 -10.67 -12.29
CA LEU A 122 3.03 -10.01 -11.25
C LEU A 122 3.93 -9.21 -10.29
N ARG A 123 5.10 -9.73 -9.90
CA ARG A 123 6.05 -8.99 -9.06
C ARG A 123 6.57 -7.74 -9.76
N LEU A 124 6.89 -7.85 -11.03
CA LEU A 124 7.36 -6.72 -11.84
C LEU A 124 6.25 -5.69 -12.06
N ALA A 125 5.01 -6.16 -12.28
CA ALA A 125 3.85 -5.30 -12.42
C ALA A 125 3.58 -4.50 -11.13
N GLU A 126 3.67 -5.14 -9.96
CA GLU A 126 3.58 -4.44 -8.68
C GLU A 126 4.54 -3.26 -8.62
N GLN A 127 5.82 -3.49 -8.91
CA GLN A 127 6.83 -2.44 -8.89
C GLN A 127 6.55 -1.33 -9.91
N ALA A 128 6.26 -1.71 -11.14
CA ALA A 128 6.01 -0.74 -12.22
C ALA A 128 4.77 0.11 -11.94
N TYR A 129 3.70 -0.48 -11.44
CA TYR A 129 2.46 0.22 -11.14
C TYR A 129 2.60 1.18 -9.96
N ILE A 130 3.30 0.77 -8.90
CA ILE A 130 3.57 1.67 -7.77
C ILE A 130 4.40 2.86 -8.23
N ARG A 131 5.47 2.64 -8.98
CA ARG A 131 6.38 3.71 -9.43
C ARG A 131 5.73 4.68 -10.41
N THR A 132 4.75 4.24 -11.18
CA THR A 132 4.05 5.08 -12.16
C THR A 132 2.70 5.62 -11.67
N GLY A 133 2.29 5.25 -10.46
CA GLY A 133 0.99 5.66 -9.93
C GLY A 133 -0.19 5.03 -10.67
N ALA A 134 0.00 3.85 -11.25
CA ALA A 134 -1.03 3.12 -11.96
C ALA A 134 -1.91 2.31 -11.00
N TRP A 135 -2.62 3.02 -10.13
CA TRP A 135 -3.32 2.42 -8.99
C TRP A 135 -4.46 1.51 -9.37
N SER A 136 -5.25 1.85 -10.39
CA SER A 136 -6.30 0.96 -10.90
C SER A 136 -5.73 -0.36 -11.43
N SER A 137 -4.62 -0.28 -12.15
CA SER A 137 -3.93 -1.47 -12.67
C SER A 137 -3.39 -2.32 -11.52
N LEU A 138 -2.87 -1.70 -10.46
CA LEU A 138 -2.41 -2.41 -9.27
C LEU A 138 -3.57 -3.17 -8.60
N LEU A 139 -4.73 -2.54 -8.44
CA LEU A 139 -5.92 -3.21 -7.90
C LEU A 139 -6.32 -4.42 -8.75
N ASP A 140 -6.24 -4.29 -10.06
CA ASP A 140 -6.66 -5.35 -10.99
C ASP A 140 -5.81 -6.62 -10.88
N ILE A 141 -4.53 -6.50 -10.52
CA ILE A 141 -3.64 -7.68 -10.42
C ILE A 141 -3.65 -8.37 -9.04
N ILE A 142 -4.19 -7.73 -8.00
CA ILE A 142 -4.17 -8.29 -6.64
C ILE A 142 -4.85 -9.67 -6.56
N PRO A 143 -6.03 -9.92 -7.17
CA PRO A 143 -6.62 -11.26 -7.17
C PRO A 143 -5.73 -12.33 -7.83
N SER A 144 -5.05 -11.97 -8.92
CA SER A 144 -4.11 -12.86 -9.59
C SER A 144 -2.87 -13.14 -8.73
N MET A 145 -2.38 -12.13 -8.01
CA MET A 145 -1.28 -12.30 -7.04
C MET A 145 -1.65 -13.31 -5.96
N ALA A 146 -2.87 -13.26 -5.45
CA ALA A 146 -3.36 -14.21 -4.44
C ALA A 146 -3.36 -15.64 -4.99
N LYS A 147 -3.86 -15.84 -6.20
CA LYS A 147 -3.89 -17.16 -6.86
C LYS A 147 -2.51 -17.70 -7.18
N ALA A 148 -1.57 -16.83 -7.53
CA ALA A 148 -0.19 -17.21 -7.84
C ALA A 148 0.72 -17.24 -6.61
N HIS A 149 0.19 -17.00 -5.42
CA HIS A 149 0.92 -16.94 -4.15
C HIS A 149 2.07 -15.92 -4.17
N VAL A 150 1.85 -14.78 -4.81
CA VAL A 150 2.78 -13.63 -4.83
C VAL A 150 2.47 -12.73 -3.65
N GLY A 151 3.43 -12.62 -2.73
CA GLY A 151 3.24 -11.93 -1.46
C GLY A 151 2.30 -12.70 -0.53
N ASP A 152 2.31 -12.36 0.75
CA ASP A 152 1.34 -12.90 1.71
C ASP A 152 0.06 -12.06 1.73
N GLU A 153 -0.91 -12.48 2.51
CA GLU A 153 -2.20 -11.79 2.63
C GLU A 153 -2.04 -10.37 3.17
N GLU A 154 -1.16 -10.18 4.15
CA GLU A 154 -0.87 -8.87 4.74
C GLU A 154 -0.25 -7.92 3.71
N HIS A 155 0.70 -8.41 2.91
CA HIS A 155 1.32 -7.63 1.84
C HIS A 155 0.29 -7.19 0.80
N ARG A 156 -0.58 -8.10 0.36
CA ARG A 156 -1.63 -7.79 -0.62
C ARG A 156 -2.66 -6.80 -0.08
N ALA A 157 -3.03 -6.91 1.21
CA ALA A 157 -3.91 -5.95 1.85
C ALA A 157 -3.28 -4.55 1.91
N MET A 158 -1.98 -4.47 2.20
CA MET A 158 -1.24 -3.20 2.18
C MET A 158 -1.21 -2.58 0.79
N LEU A 159 -0.99 -3.37 -0.25
CA LEU A 159 -1.01 -2.90 -1.64
C LEU A 159 -2.38 -2.37 -2.04
N GLU A 160 -3.43 -3.07 -1.67
CA GLU A 160 -4.81 -2.65 -1.93
C GLU A 160 -5.10 -1.30 -1.29
N GLN A 161 -4.75 -1.13 -0.03
CA GLN A 161 -4.93 0.14 0.68
C GLN A 161 -4.11 1.26 0.05
N GLN A 162 -2.85 0.99 -0.30
CA GLN A 162 -1.98 1.95 -0.98
C GLN A 162 -2.59 2.41 -2.31
N ALA A 163 -3.15 1.48 -3.09
CA ALA A 163 -3.78 1.78 -4.35
C ALA A 163 -5.03 2.67 -4.18
N TRP A 164 -5.87 2.37 -3.20
CA TRP A 164 -7.05 3.20 -2.90
C TRP A 164 -6.66 4.61 -2.48
N ILE A 165 -5.67 4.75 -1.60
CA ILE A 165 -5.16 6.08 -1.19
C ILE A 165 -4.61 6.82 -2.39
N GLY A 166 -3.85 6.16 -3.25
CA GLY A 166 -3.32 6.76 -4.48
C GLY A 166 -4.41 7.27 -5.41
N LEU A 167 -5.50 6.53 -5.57
CA LEU A 167 -6.66 6.95 -6.35
C LEU A 167 -7.36 8.17 -5.74
N MET A 168 -7.49 8.20 -4.42
CA MET A 168 -8.04 9.35 -3.71
C MET A 168 -7.16 10.59 -3.90
N ASP A 169 -5.83 10.44 -3.78
CA ASP A 169 -4.89 11.52 -4.00
C ASP A 169 -4.98 12.08 -5.43
N GLN A 170 -5.12 11.22 -6.43
CA GLN A 170 -5.31 11.63 -7.82
C GLN A 170 -6.63 12.39 -8.02
N ALA A 171 -7.72 11.89 -7.45
CA ALA A 171 -9.03 12.54 -7.54
C ALA A 171 -9.00 13.93 -6.90
N ARG A 172 -8.33 14.05 -5.75
CA ARG A 172 -8.14 15.32 -5.04
C ARG A 172 -7.28 16.30 -5.85
N ALA A 173 -6.17 15.82 -6.42
CA ALA A 173 -5.28 16.64 -7.23
C ALA A 173 -5.97 17.18 -8.49
N ASP A 174 -6.89 16.39 -9.08
CA ASP A 174 -7.61 16.81 -10.27
C ASP A 174 -8.64 17.91 -10.01
N ASN A 175 -9.42 17.82 -8.94
CA ASN A 175 -10.50 18.80 -8.67
C ASN A 175 -10.90 18.89 -7.18
N GLY A 176 -9.95 18.79 -6.27
CA GLY A 176 -10.17 18.98 -4.84
C GLY A 176 -11.29 18.10 -4.27
N SER A 177 -12.14 18.67 -3.42
CA SER A 177 -13.24 17.94 -2.78
C SER A 177 -14.31 17.48 -3.78
N GLU A 178 -14.57 18.26 -4.82
CA GLU A 178 -15.50 17.84 -5.88
C GLU A 178 -15.00 16.62 -6.63
N GLY A 179 -13.70 16.58 -6.97
CA GLY A 179 -13.06 15.39 -7.55
C GLY A 179 -13.17 14.17 -6.68
N LEU A 180 -12.94 14.32 -5.37
CA LEU A 180 -13.09 13.24 -4.39
C LEU A 180 -14.54 12.75 -4.31
N ARG A 181 -15.53 13.66 -4.22
CA ARG A 181 -16.94 13.27 -4.17
C ARG A 181 -17.38 12.52 -5.42
N ASN A 182 -16.99 13.00 -6.59
CA ASN A 182 -17.33 12.37 -7.86
C ASN A 182 -16.69 10.99 -7.97
N TRP A 183 -15.43 10.88 -7.60
CA TRP A 183 -14.73 9.59 -7.59
C TRP A 183 -15.41 8.59 -6.65
N TRP A 184 -15.73 9.00 -5.42
CA TRP A 184 -16.39 8.16 -4.44
C TRP A 184 -17.76 7.67 -4.90
N LYS A 185 -18.56 8.57 -5.46
CA LYS A 185 -19.89 8.27 -5.99
C LYS A 185 -19.84 7.21 -7.09
N ASN A 186 -18.78 7.17 -7.88
CA ASN A 186 -18.61 6.24 -8.99
C ASN A 186 -18.07 4.88 -8.54
N GLN A 187 -17.68 4.71 -7.29
CA GLN A 187 -17.23 3.43 -6.78
C GLN A 187 -18.40 2.49 -6.54
N SER A 188 -18.11 1.18 -6.58
CA SER A 188 -19.13 0.17 -6.28
C SER A 188 -19.62 0.27 -4.84
N ARG A 189 -20.83 -0.21 -4.60
CA ARG A 189 -21.39 -0.29 -3.24
C ARG A 189 -20.46 -1.08 -2.31
N LYS A 190 -19.90 -2.20 -2.76
CA LYS A 190 -18.97 -3.03 -2.02
C LYS A 190 -17.72 -2.22 -1.59
N THR A 191 -17.16 -1.44 -2.49
CA THR A 191 -16.02 -0.57 -2.22
C THR A 191 -16.35 0.50 -1.18
N ARG A 192 -17.47 1.20 -1.37
CA ARG A 192 -17.93 2.27 -0.46
C ARG A 192 -18.32 1.78 0.93
N HIS A 193 -18.56 0.49 1.10
CA HIS A 193 -18.88 -0.12 2.38
C HIS A 193 -17.65 -0.62 3.15
N GLN A 194 -16.46 -0.52 2.58
CA GLN A 194 -15.23 -0.85 3.30
C GLN A 194 -14.89 0.26 4.29
N VAL A 195 -14.81 -0.07 5.57
CA VAL A 195 -14.59 0.90 6.65
C VAL A 195 -13.27 1.65 6.47
N ALA A 196 -12.19 0.94 6.12
CA ALA A 196 -10.89 1.58 5.89
C ALA A 196 -10.96 2.67 4.82
N LEU A 197 -11.75 2.46 3.75
CA LEU A 197 -11.93 3.43 2.69
C LEU A 197 -12.84 4.59 3.10
N GLN A 198 -13.87 4.32 3.89
CA GLN A 198 -14.73 5.36 4.47
C GLN A 198 -13.92 6.31 5.35
N VAL A 199 -13.05 5.77 6.20
CA VAL A 199 -12.16 6.55 7.06
C VAL A 199 -11.19 7.37 6.23
N ALA A 200 -10.53 6.77 5.25
CA ALA A 200 -9.60 7.47 4.37
C ALA A 200 -10.28 8.59 3.58
N MET A 201 -11.48 8.34 3.04
CA MET A 201 -12.26 9.36 2.34
C MET A 201 -12.63 10.53 3.26
N ALA A 202 -13.11 10.22 4.47
CA ALA A 202 -13.44 11.26 5.44
C ALA A 202 -12.22 12.12 5.77
N GLU A 203 -11.04 11.52 5.97
CA GLU A 203 -9.81 12.24 6.24
C GLU A 203 -9.38 13.14 5.08
N HIS A 204 -9.44 12.65 3.85
CA HIS A 204 -9.14 13.44 2.65
C HIS A 204 -10.10 14.62 2.48
N LEU A 205 -11.40 14.41 2.73
CA LEU A 205 -12.41 15.47 2.68
C LEU A 205 -12.20 16.54 3.75
N ILE A 206 -11.82 16.13 4.96
CA ILE A 206 -11.47 17.06 6.04
C ILE A 206 -10.27 17.94 5.63
N GLU A 207 -9.24 17.34 5.05
CA GLU A 207 -8.08 18.07 4.55
C GLU A 207 -8.43 19.06 3.43
N CYS A 208 -9.47 18.78 2.65
CA CYS A 208 -10.03 19.69 1.64
C CYS A 208 -11.08 20.65 2.18
N ASP A 209 -11.25 20.72 3.50
CA ASP A 209 -12.25 21.55 4.18
C ASP A 209 -13.71 21.23 3.80
N ASP A 210 -13.96 20.01 3.36
CA ASP A 210 -15.32 19.50 3.08
C ASP A 210 -15.82 18.63 4.24
N HIS A 211 -16.10 19.27 5.35
CA HIS A 211 -16.49 18.63 6.59
C HIS A 211 -17.88 17.99 6.52
N ASP A 212 -18.80 18.60 5.78
CA ASP A 212 -20.18 18.11 5.69
C ASP A 212 -20.25 16.77 4.97
N THR A 213 -19.53 16.62 3.86
CA THR A 213 -19.44 15.32 3.15
C THR A 213 -18.71 14.27 3.99
N ALA A 214 -17.63 14.66 4.66
CA ALA A 214 -16.90 13.77 5.56
C ALA A 214 -17.82 13.24 6.67
N GLN A 215 -18.59 14.11 7.30
CA GLN A 215 -19.55 13.72 8.33
C GLN A 215 -20.59 12.73 7.80
N GLN A 216 -21.12 12.98 6.60
CA GLN A 216 -22.12 12.11 6.00
C GLN A 216 -21.60 10.71 5.75
N ILE A 217 -20.36 10.58 5.26
CA ILE A 217 -19.72 9.27 5.05
C ILE A 217 -19.57 8.53 6.38
N ILE A 218 -19.13 9.22 7.42
CA ILE A 218 -18.96 8.63 8.76
C ILE A 218 -20.31 8.17 9.32
N ILE A 219 -21.34 9.02 9.23
CA ILE A 219 -22.69 8.71 9.69
C ILE A 219 -23.26 7.48 8.96
N ASP A 220 -23.17 7.46 7.65
CA ASP A 220 -23.66 6.33 6.85
C ASP A 220 -22.92 5.05 7.19
N GLY A 221 -21.61 5.13 7.42
CA GLY A 221 -20.81 4.00 7.87
C GLY A 221 -21.26 3.46 9.22
N LEU A 222 -21.42 4.33 10.21
CA LEU A 222 -21.85 3.96 11.56
C LEU A 222 -23.25 3.35 11.57
N LYS A 223 -24.19 3.91 10.81
CA LYS A 223 -25.56 3.40 10.70
C LYS A 223 -25.62 2.02 10.06
N ARG A 224 -24.73 1.76 9.11
CA ARG A 224 -24.67 0.47 8.43
C ARG A 224 -24.05 -0.62 9.31
N GLN A 225 -22.89 -0.34 9.87
CA GLN A 225 -22.18 -1.27 10.75
C GLN A 225 -21.22 -0.49 11.63
N TYR A 226 -21.38 -0.59 12.93
CA TYR A 226 -20.48 0.06 13.86
C TYR A 226 -19.05 -0.46 13.72
N ASP A 227 -18.10 0.48 13.72
CA ASP A 227 -16.67 0.18 13.76
C ASP A 227 -15.96 1.36 14.44
N ASP A 228 -15.12 1.05 15.43
CA ASP A 228 -14.37 2.07 16.18
C ASP A 228 -13.56 3.00 15.30
N ARG A 229 -13.07 2.52 14.16
CA ARG A 229 -12.26 3.31 13.22
C ARG A 229 -13.01 4.51 12.66
N LEU A 230 -14.32 4.41 12.50
CA LEU A 230 -15.16 5.52 12.02
C LEU A 230 -15.22 6.68 12.98
N LEU A 231 -14.89 6.47 14.25
CA LEU A 231 -14.85 7.52 15.26
C LEU A 231 -13.58 8.38 15.18
N LEU A 232 -12.49 7.85 14.61
CA LEU A 232 -11.18 8.50 14.61
C LEU A 232 -11.16 9.89 13.94
N PRO A 233 -11.82 10.11 12.78
CA PRO A 233 -11.83 11.43 12.16
C PRO A 233 -12.74 12.45 12.85
N ILE A 234 -13.69 12.02 13.66
CA ILE A 234 -14.73 12.88 14.23
C ILE A 234 -14.19 14.09 15.00
N PRO A 235 -13.13 13.97 15.85
CA PRO A 235 -12.60 15.13 16.56
C PRO A 235 -12.12 16.27 15.65
N ARG A 236 -11.78 16.00 14.41
CA ARG A 236 -11.32 17.01 13.44
C ARG A 236 -12.44 17.62 12.62
N LEU A 237 -13.67 17.14 12.73
CA LEU A 237 -14.81 17.67 11.99
C LEU A 237 -15.20 19.06 12.48
N LYS A 238 -15.35 20.00 11.55
CA LYS A 238 -15.89 21.34 11.77
C LYS A 238 -17.21 21.48 11.02
N THR A 239 -18.18 20.67 11.41
CA THR A 239 -19.45 20.55 10.70
C THR A 239 -20.41 21.66 11.03
N ASN A 240 -21.30 21.98 10.10
CA ASN A 240 -22.41 22.92 10.30
C ASN A 240 -23.64 22.27 10.97
N ASN A 241 -23.67 20.94 11.04
CA ASN A 241 -24.76 20.19 11.66
C ASN A 241 -24.26 19.19 12.71
N PRO A 242 -23.80 19.71 13.85
CA PRO A 242 -23.26 18.86 14.93
C PRO A 242 -24.32 18.03 15.62
N GLU A 243 -25.55 18.50 15.68
CA GLU A 243 -26.65 17.81 16.36
C GLU A 243 -26.96 16.46 15.69
N GLN A 244 -26.87 16.40 14.36
CA GLN A 244 -27.03 15.13 13.61
C GLN A 244 -25.98 14.12 14.02
N LEU A 245 -24.72 14.53 14.12
CA LEU A 245 -23.62 13.67 14.53
C LEU A 245 -23.81 13.16 15.96
N GLU A 246 -24.14 14.07 16.87
CA GLU A 246 -24.38 13.73 18.29
C GLU A 246 -25.53 12.75 18.44
N LYS A 247 -26.61 12.93 17.70
CA LYS A 247 -27.75 12.02 17.67
C LYS A 247 -27.34 10.62 17.22
N VAL A 248 -26.53 10.53 16.18
CA VAL A 248 -26.00 9.25 15.67
C VAL A 248 -25.11 8.58 16.71
N LEU A 249 -24.19 9.32 17.34
CA LEU A 249 -23.33 8.78 18.38
C LEU A 249 -24.13 8.25 19.57
N ARG A 250 -25.15 8.99 20.03
CA ARG A 250 -26.04 8.52 21.09
C ARG A 250 -26.80 7.26 20.70
N GLN A 251 -27.24 7.18 19.45
CA GLN A 251 -27.92 5.98 18.93
C GLN A 251 -26.98 4.78 18.91
N GLN A 252 -25.70 4.98 18.53
CA GLN A 252 -24.72 3.91 18.56
C GLN A 252 -24.45 3.41 19.99
N ILE A 253 -24.39 4.30 20.96
CA ILE A 253 -24.26 3.91 22.38
C ILE A 253 -25.41 3.00 22.81
N LYS A 254 -26.64 3.29 22.39
CA LYS A 254 -27.79 2.43 22.64
C LYS A 254 -27.69 1.08 21.94
N ASN A 255 -27.19 1.05 20.72
CA ASN A 255 -27.19 -0.16 19.89
C ASN A 255 -26.04 -1.12 20.23
N VAL A 256 -24.84 -0.62 20.49
CA VAL A 256 -23.63 -1.44 20.70
C VAL A 256 -23.14 -1.45 22.13
N GLY A 257 -23.77 -0.67 23.00
CA GLY A 257 -23.44 -0.58 24.42
C GLY A 257 -22.45 0.53 24.76
N ASP A 258 -22.17 0.62 26.07
CA ASP A 258 -21.31 1.66 26.65
C ASP A 258 -19.83 1.39 26.30
N ARG A 259 -19.35 1.94 25.19
CA ARG A 259 -17.95 1.86 24.81
C ARG A 259 -17.23 3.17 25.17
N PRO A 260 -16.06 3.11 25.84
CA PRO A 260 -15.34 4.33 26.24
C PRO A 260 -15.08 5.28 25.07
N LEU A 261 -14.67 4.75 23.90
CA LEU A 261 -14.36 5.56 22.74
C LEU A 261 -15.59 6.30 22.20
N LEU A 262 -16.79 5.67 22.23
CA LEU A 262 -18.04 6.34 21.84
C LEU A 262 -18.36 7.49 22.76
N TRP A 263 -18.28 7.28 24.08
CA TRP A 263 -18.53 8.34 25.05
C TRP A 263 -17.53 9.47 24.95
N SER A 264 -16.23 9.15 24.82
CA SER A 264 -15.16 10.14 24.65
C SER A 264 -15.37 10.98 23.37
N THR A 265 -15.69 10.33 22.26
CA THR A 265 -15.96 11.00 20.99
C THR A 265 -17.18 11.93 21.07
N LEU A 266 -18.25 11.46 21.66
CA LEU A 266 -19.44 12.28 21.91
C LEU A 266 -19.10 13.48 22.79
N GLY A 267 -18.36 13.27 23.87
CA GLY A 267 -17.92 14.35 24.75
C GLY A 267 -17.12 15.42 24.04
N GLN A 268 -16.18 15.04 23.19
CA GLN A 268 -15.38 15.99 22.41
C GLN A 268 -16.25 16.77 21.41
N SER A 269 -17.23 16.13 20.78
CA SER A 269 -18.18 16.81 19.90
C SER A 269 -19.03 17.84 20.66
N LEU A 270 -19.52 17.46 21.84
CA LEU A 270 -20.29 18.34 22.71
C LEU A 270 -19.47 19.55 23.20
N MET A 271 -18.17 19.34 23.50
CA MET A 271 -17.26 20.45 23.86
C MET A 271 -17.17 21.50 22.77
N LYS A 272 -17.13 21.09 21.52
CA LYS A 272 -17.04 22.02 20.37
C LYS A 272 -18.27 22.94 20.26
N HIS A 273 -19.41 22.53 20.77
CA HIS A 273 -20.66 23.29 20.72
C HIS A 273 -21.00 23.97 22.02
N GLY A 274 -20.12 23.94 23.00
CA GLY A 274 -20.36 24.56 24.27
C GLY A 274 -21.37 23.85 25.17
N GLU A 275 -21.68 22.60 24.88
CA GLU A 275 -22.57 21.76 25.68
C GLU A 275 -21.80 21.14 26.86
N TRP A 276 -21.33 22.01 27.77
CA TRP A 276 -20.36 21.64 28.80
C TRP A 276 -20.90 20.59 29.78
N GLN A 277 -22.18 20.70 30.19
CA GLN A 277 -22.79 19.79 31.13
C GLN A 277 -22.91 18.38 30.53
N GLU A 278 -23.43 18.28 29.33
CA GLU A 278 -23.56 16.99 28.63
C GLU A 278 -22.19 16.38 28.29
N ALA A 279 -21.22 17.24 27.90
CA ALA A 279 -19.85 16.80 27.65
C ALA A 279 -19.23 16.18 28.93
N SER A 280 -19.42 16.84 30.09
CA SER A 280 -18.92 16.33 31.36
C SER A 280 -19.51 14.95 31.71
N LEU A 281 -20.78 14.75 31.46
CA LEU A 281 -21.45 13.46 31.68
C LEU A 281 -20.90 12.38 30.75
N ALA A 282 -20.64 12.72 29.49
CA ALA A 282 -20.06 11.79 28.50
C ALA A 282 -18.64 11.36 28.90
N PHE A 283 -17.79 12.28 29.31
CA PHE A 283 -16.43 11.93 29.78
C PHE A 283 -16.44 11.13 31.07
N ARG A 284 -17.35 11.43 32.01
CA ARG A 284 -17.52 10.61 33.21
C ARG A 284 -17.94 9.19 32.87
N ALA A 285 -18.84 9.03 31.89
CA ALA A 285 -19.25 7.70 31.42
C ALA A 285 -18.09 6.94 30.80
N ALA A 286 -17.24 7.61 29.99
CA ALA A 286 -16.04 7.01 29.42
C ALA A 286 -15.07 6.57 30.53
N LEU A 287 -14.79 7.43 31.50
CA LEU A 287 -13.85 7.18 32.60
C LEU A 287 -14.35 6.08 33.55
N LYS A 288 -15.66 5.90 33.65
CA LYS A 288 -16.24 4.78 34.41
C LYS A 288 -15.90 3.43 33.80
N GLN A 289 -15.75 3.37 32.49
CA GLN A 289 -15.35 2.15 31.74
C GLN A 289 -13.85 1.87 31.85
N ARG A 290 -13.05 2.92 31.68
CA ARG A 290 -11.59 2.84 31.78
C ARG A 290 -10.98 4.19 32.12
N PRO A 291 -9.90 4.22 32.92
CA PRO A 291 -9.15 5.45 33.13
C PRO A 291 -8.40 5.84 31.85
N ASP A 292 -8.39 7.13 31.52
CA ASP A 292 -7.72 7.67 30.36
C ASP A 292 -7.28 9.12 30.61
N ALA A 293 -6.01 9.41 30.39
CA ALA A 293 -5.44 10.74 30.69
C ALA A 293 -6.11 11.85 29.88
N TYR A 294 -6.43 11.60 28.61
CA TYR A 294 -7.09 12.59 27.75
C TYR A 294 -8.51 12.86 28.20
N ASP A 295 -9.26 11.83 28.59
CA ASP A 295 -10.63 11.98 29.10
C ASP A 295 -10.67 12.77 30.42
N TYR A 296 -9.70 12.58 31.31
CA TYR A 296 -9.54 13.39 32.49
C TYR A 296 -9.28 14.87 32.14
N ALA A 297 -8.42 15.14 31.17
CA ALA A 297 -8.13 16.50 30.73
C ALA A 297 -9.36 17.19 30.13
N TRP A 298 -10.08 16.50 29.25
CA TRP A 298 -11.33 17.00 28.67
C TRP A 298 -12.40 17.25 29.71
N LEU A 299 -12.56 16.34 30.66
CA LEU A 299 -13.51 16.51 31.75
C LEU A 299 -13.18 17.72 32.62
N ALA A 300 -11.90 17.92 32.92
CA ALA A 300 -11.43 19.09 33.65
C ALA A 300 -11.80 20.39 32.94
N ASP A 301 -11.57 20.43 31.62
CA ASP A 301 -11.91 21.62 30.81
C ASP A 301 -13.42 21.89 30.81
N ALA A 302 -14.25 20.85 30.73
CA ALA A 302 -15.70 20.99 30.83
C ALA A 302 -16.12 21.52 32.22
N LEU A 303 -15.49 21.02 33.27
CA LEU A 303 -15.77 21.45 34.66
C LEU A 303 -15.35 22.90 34.88
N ASP A 304 -14.24 23.35 34.32
CA ASP A 304 -13.83 24.76 34.34
C ASP A 304 -14.89 25.65 33.69
N ARG A 305 -15.42 25.23 32.54
CA ARG A 305 -16.51 25.97 31.87
C ARG A 305 -17.80 25.98 32.64
N LEU A 306 -18.02 25.01 33.50
CA LEU A 306 -19.17 24.91 34.40
C LEU A 306 -18.95 25.67 35.71
N HIS A 307 -17.84 26.37 35.88
CA HIS A 307 -17.43 27.09 37.09
C HIS A 307 -17.28 26.17 38.32
N LYS A 308 -16.65 25.00 38.08
CA LYS A 308 -16.32 24.00 39.12
C LYS A 308 -14.80 23.76 39.17
N PRO A 309 -14.02 24.78 39.58
CA PRO A 309 -12.57 24.71 39.53
C PRO A 309 -11.95 23.66 40.43
N GLU A 310 -12.55 23.35 41.56
CA GLU A 310 -12.04 22.34 42.50
C GLU A 310 -12.16 20.95 41.92
N GLU A 311 -13.30 20.63 41.32
CA GLU A 311 -13.50 19.35 40.62
C GLU A 311 -12.59 19.24 39.42
N ALA A 312 -12.41 20.33 38.66
CA ALA A 312 -11.48 20.35 37.51
C ALA A 312 -10.06 20.06 37.95
N ALA A 313 -9.59 20.66 39.03
CA ALA A 313 -8.25 20.43 39.57
C ALA A 313 -8.08 18.97 40.03
N ALA A 314 -9.09 18.38 40.62
CA ALA A 314 -9.06 16.97 41.01
C ALA A 314 -8.93 16.05 39.79
N MET A 315 -9.65 16.32 38.69
CA MET A 315 -9.57 15.54 37.45
C MET A 315 -8.22 15.66 36.79
N ARG A 316 -7.61 16.85 36.75
CA ARG A 316 -6.25 17.05 36.22
C ARG A 316 -5.21 16.27 37.02
N ARG A 317 -5.34 16.26 38.34
CA ARG A 317 -4.46 15.49 39.20
C ARG A 317 -4.61 13.98 38.94
N ASP A 318 -5.83 13.47 38.83
CA ASP A 318 -6.07 12.06 38.53
C ASP A 318 -5.49 11.67 37.20
N GLY A 319 -5.62 12.51 36.16
CA GLY A 319 -5.02 12.29 34.86
C GLY A 319 -3.49 12.30 34.90
N LEU A 320 -2.89 13.23 35.65
CA LEU A 320 -1.45 13.29 35.82
C LEU A 320 -0.90 12.05 36.56
N MET A 321 -1.58 11.63 37.62
CA MET A 321 -1.21 10.43 38.39
C MET A 321 -1.27 9.16 37.52
N LEU A 322 -2.24 9.07 36.64
CA LEU A 322 -2.33 7.96 35.69
C LEU A 322 -1.14 7.94 34.73
N THR A 323 -0.72 9.09 34.23
CA THR A 323 0.44 9.23 33.35
C THR A 323 1.74 8.81 34.07
N LEU A 324 1.92 9.21 35.34
CA LEU A 324 3.08 8.86 36.16
C LEU A 324 3.12 7.36 36.50
N GLN A 325 1.98 6.71 36.69
CA GLN A 325 1.90 5.26 36.89
C GLN A 325 2.30 4.46 35.63
N ASN A 326 1.91 4.96 34.47
CA ASN A 326 2.24 4.31 33.20
C ASN A 326 3.68 4.52 32.75
N ASN A 327 4.32 5.59 33.23
CA ASN A 327 5.73 5.93 32.92
C ASN A 327 6.48 6.21 34.24
N PRO A 328 6.81 5.16 35.04
CA PRO A 328 7.53 5.37 36.28
C PRO A 328 8.92 5.96 36.02
N PRO A 329 9.44 6.84 36.91
CA PRO A 329 10.78 7.39 36.76
C PRO A 329 11.82 6.27 36.77
N GLN A 330 12.84 6.36 35.86
CA GLN A 330 13.97 5.43 35.81
C GLN A 330 14.86 5.59 37.02
#